data_d57bef23ab414381fbcff6e8ba8b6484
#
_entry.id   d57bef23ab414381fbcff6e8ba8b6484
#
_cell.length_a   1.000
_cell.length_b   1.000
_cell.length_c   1.000
_cell.angle_alpha   90.00
_cell.angle_beta   90.00
_cell.angle_gamma   90.00
#
_symmetry.space_group_name_H-M   'P 1'
#
loop_
_entity.id
_entity.type
_entity.pdbx_description
1 polymer ?
#
loop_
_entity_poly.entity_id
_entity_poly.type
_entity_poly.pdbx_seq_one_letter_code
_entity_poly.pdbx_strand_id
1 'polypeptide(L)'
;MSRDVTSSTLDGACALVTGGAGGIGASVAAALAEAGARVVVLDREAEAAEKVAADVGGHAEVADLTDPDDLAAAVDRVEGRLGPVQVLVNNAGAQHVAPVTELDPAHWQRLHDLMLRAPFLLSRRVLPGMYAAGWGRLVHVSSVHGLRASAYKSAYVSAKHGLEGLSKVIALESAGTGVTSNTVCPGYVRTPLVEGQVADQAREHGISADRVVDEVLLARTPVKRMVEPEEVAAAVAWLCGPHSASITGSAHVLDGGWTAT
;
A
#
# COMPACT_ATOMS: atom_id res chain seq x y z
N MET A 1 -11.85 -19.94 24.10
CA MET A 1 -12.85 -18.88 24.25
C MET A 1 -13.37 -18.56 22.85
N SER A 2 -14.62 -18.88 22.58
CA SER A 2 -15.29 -18.53 21.31
C SER A 2 -15.47 -17.02 21.28
N ARG A 3 -14.80 -16.31 20.35
CA ARG A 3 -15.10 -14.92 20.10
C ARG A 3 -16.47 -14.87 19.42
N ASP A 4 -17.36 -14.04 19.93
CA ASP A 4 -18.68 -13.79 19.36
C ASP A 4 -18.54 -13.39 17.89
N VAL A 5 -19.31 -14.03 17.02
CA VAL A 5 -19.31 -13.84 15.56
C VAL A 5 -19.84 -12.43 15.16
N THR A 6 -20.22 -11.60 16.13
CA THR A 6 -20.79 -10.25 15.93
C THR A 6 -19.81 -9.10 16.20
N SER A 7 -18.57 -9.36 16.68
CA SER A 7 -17.57 -8.29 16.82
C SER A 7 -16.89 -8.06 15.48
N SER A 8 -16.77 -6.79 15.08
CA SER A 8 -15.97 -6.38 13.93
C SER A 8 -14.53 -6.92 14.07
N THR A 9 -13.93 -7.38 12.97
CA THR A 9 -12.70 -8.18 12.99
C THR A 9 -11.46 -7.44 13.51
N LEU A 10 -11.49 -6.08 13.49
CA LEU A 10 -10.40 -5.18 13.91
C LEU A 10 -10.82 -4.20 15.00
N ASP A 11 -11.83 -4.56 15.80
CA ASP A 11 -12.45 -3.65 16.78
C ASP A 11 -11.43 -2.93 17.68
N GLY A 12 -11.39 -1.60 17.54
CA GLY A 12 -10.54 -0.69 18.30
C GLY A 12 -9.04 -0.70 17.92
N ALA A 13 -8.59 -1.53 16.95
CA ALA A 13 -7.20 -1.53 16.52
C ALA A 13 -6.82 -0.21 15.83
N CYS A 14 -5.66 0.36 16.16
CA CYS A 14 -5.13 1.53 15.46
C CYS A 14 -4.51 1.10 14.13
N ALA A 15 -5.07 1.59 13.01
CA ALA A 15 -4.63 1.30 11.66
C ALA A 15 -4.08 2.55 10.98
N LEU A 16 -2.81 2.53 10.59
CA LEU A 16 -2.13 3.60 9.87
C LEU A 16 -2.03 3.25 8.38
N VAL A 17 -2.63 4.07 7.51
CA VAL A 17 -2.62 3.91 6.05
C VAL A 17 -1.85 5.05 5.41
N THR A 18 -0.71 4.76 4.78
CA THR A 18 0.09 5.75 4.07
C THR A 18 -0.40 5.97 2.64
N GLY A 19 -0.32 7.20 2.14
CA GLY A 19 -0.92 7.55 0.85
C GLY A 19 -2.43 7.36 0.89
N GLY A 20 -3.04 7.62 2.05
CA GLY A 20 -4.43 7.31 2.33
C GLY A 20 -5.44 8.31 1.76
N ALA A 21 -4.96 9.42 1.18
CA ALA A 21 -5.82 10.50 0.69
C ALA A 21 -6.54 10.19 -0.64
N GLY A 22 -6.24 9.06 -1.29
CA GLY A 22 -6.91 8.73 -2.57
C GLY A 22 -6.56 7.34 -3.11
N GLY A 23 -7.21 6.97 -4.21
CA GLY A 23 -6.99 5.72 -4.91
C GLY A 23 -7.12 4.49 -3.99
N ILE A 24 -6.15 3.58 -4.07
CA ILE A 24 -6.11 2.37 -3.25
C ILE A 24 -6.15 2.71 -1.75
N GLY A 25 -5.38 3.73 -1.33
CA GLY A 25 -5.27 4.08 0.09
C GLY A 25 -6.59 4.49 0.71
N ALA A 26 -7.41 5.26 0.00
CA ALA A 26 -8.74 5.67 0.48
C ALA A 26 -9.70 4.47 0.61
N SER A 27 -9.71 3.57 -0.40
CA SER A 27 -10.53 2.34 -0.34
C SER A 27 -10.05 1.41 0.79
N VAL A 28 -8.73 1.32 1.04
CA VAL A 28 -8.16 0.57 2.18
C VAL A 28 -8.60 1.19 3.51
N ALA A 29 -8.54 2.52 3.63
CA ALA A 29 -9.00 3.22 4.83
C ALA A 29 -10.47 2.91 5.13
N ALA A 30 -11.33 2.96 4.12
CA ALA A 30 -12.74 2.61 4.24
C ALA A 30 -12.95 1.16 4.70
N ALA A 31 -12.30 0.20 4.05
CA ALA A 31 -12.44 -1.22 4.39
C ALA A 31 -11.95 -1.54 5.80
N LEU A 32 -10.87 -0.91 6.27
CA LEU A 32 -10.38 -1.11 7.64
C LEU A 32 -11.31 -0.46 8.68
N ALA A 33 -11.90 0.71 8.37
CA ALA A 33 -12.89 1.35 9.23
C ALA A 33 -14.17 0.51 9.35
N GLU A 34 -14.68 -0.02 8.24
CA GLU A 34 -15.81 -0.96 8.24
C GLU A 34 -15.51 -2.23 9.05
N ALA A 35 -14.24 -2.67 9.06
CA ALA A 35 -13.79 -3.78 9.91
C ALA A 35 -13.61 -3.39 11.40
N GLY A 36 -13.90 -2.15 11.80
CA GLY A 36 -13.88 -1.67 13.18
C GLY A 36 -12.57 -1.04 13.64
N ALA A 37 -11.59 -0.83 12.75
CA ALA A 37 -10.35 -0.17 13.11
C ALA A 37 -10.53 1.34 13.30
N ARG A 38 -9.73 1.92 14.20
CA ARG A 38 -9.52 3.37 14.28
C ARG A 38 -8.49 3.75 13.24
N VAL A 39 -8.95 4.26 12.10
CA VAL A 39 -8.09 4.52 10.94
C VAL A 39 -7.42 5.88 11.03
N VAL A 40 -6.13 5.90 10.73
CA VAL A 40 -5.36 7.12 10.47
C VAL A 40 -4.99 7.17 9.00
N VAL A 41 -5.47 8.19 8.32
CA VAL A 41 -5.15 8.52 6.92
C VAL A 41 -3.91 9.39 6.93
N LEU A 42 -2.74 8.84 6.60
CA LEU A 42 -1.49 9.59 6.50
C LEU A 42 -1.19 9.93 5.06
N ASP A 43 -1.09 11.22 4.77
CA ASP A 43 -0.74 11.72 3.44
C ASP A 43 -0.05 13.09 3.56
N ARG A 44 0.60 13.54 2.52
CA ARG A 44 1.18 14.90 2.44
C ARG A 44 0.14 15.95 2.02
N GLU A 45 -0.94 15.52 1.39
CA GLU A 45 -2.03 16.38 0.89
C GLU A 45 -3.09 16.55 1.99
N ALA A 46 -2.94 17.58 2.83
CA ALA A 46 -3.73 17.79 4.04
C ALA A 46 -5.25 17.76 3.80
N GLU A 47 -5.76 18.57 2.86
CA GLU A 47 -7.21 18.67 2.59
C GLU A 47 -7.80 17.34 2.12
N ALA A 48 -7.07 16.59 1.29
CA ALA A 48 -7.52 15.30 0.80
C ALA A 48 -7.50 14.23 1.91
N ALA A 49 -6.48 14.25 2.77
CA ALA A 49 -6.40 13.36 3.93
C ALA A 49 -7.52 13.64 4.93
N GLU A 50 -7.81 14.90 5.25
CA GLU A 50 -8.92 15.30 6.13
C GLU A 50 -10.27 14.86 5.58
N LYS A 51 -10.50 15.01 4.27
CA LYS A 51 -11.72 14.56 3.62
C LYS A 51 -11.92 13.06 3.77
N VAL A 52 -10.93 12.24 3.38
CA VAL A 52 -11.03 10.78 3.50
C VAL A 52 -11.19 10.37 4.96
N ALA A 53 -10.45 10.98 5.88
CA ALA A 53 -10.57 10.69 7.31
C ALA A 53 -11.99 10.98 7.83
N ALA A 54 -12.59 12.09 7.42
CA ALA A 54 -13.97 12.43 7.79
C ALA A 54 -14.99 11.41 7.21
N ASP A 55 -14.81 11.01 5.95
CA ASP A 55 -15.69 10.05 5.26
C ASP A 55 -15.69 8.67 5.96
N VAL A 56 -14.56 8.27 6.56
CA VAL A 56 -14.42 6.97 7.25
C VAL A 56 -14.55 7.06 8.78
N GLY A 57 -14.83 8.24 9.33
CA GLY A 57 -14.85 8.45 10.78
C GLY A 57 -13.50 8.25 11.46
N GLY A 58 -12.41 8.46 10.73
CA GLY A 58 -11.02 8.29 11.16
C GLY A 58 -10.33 9.60 11.52
N HIS A 59 -9.01 9.60 11.42
CA HIS A 59 -8.15 10.74 11.71
C HIS A 59 -7.20 11.01 10.54
N ALA A 60 -6.98 12.28 10.22
CA ALA A 60 -5.94 12.68 9.29
C ALA A 60 -4.61 12.90 10.04
N GLU A 61 -3.52 12.54 9.38
CA GLU A 61 -2.16 12.86 9.78
C GLU A 61 -1.38 13.32 8.55
N VAL A 62 -0.66 14.45 8.66
CA VAL A 62 0.04 15.06 7.53
C VAL A 62 1.53 14.90 7.71
N ALA A 63 2.20 14.29 6.73
CA ALA A 63 3.66 14.15 6.72
C ALA A 63 4.22 13.87 5.31
N ASP A 64 5.42 14.34 5.05
CA ASP A 64 6.23 13.90 3.92
C ASP A 64 7.03 12.63 4.31
N LEU A 65 6.63 11.50 3.77
CA LEU A 65 7.28 10.22 4.05
C LEU A 65 8.72 10.12 3.52
N THR A 66 9.15 11.04 2.67
CA THR A 66 10.55 11.12 2.21
C THR A 66 11.46 11.82 3.22
N ASP A 67 10.88 12.53 4.20
CA ASP A 67 11.58 13.13 5.33
C ASP A 67 11.49 12.20 6.55
N PRO A 68 12.61 11.62 7.04
CA PRO A 68 12.60 10.71 8.18
C PRO A 68 12.16 11.33 9.50
N ASP A 69 12.44 12.60 9.71
CA ASP A 69 12.11 13.30 10.95
C ASP A 69 10.61 13.61 11.00
N ASP A 70 10.04 14.07 9.88
CA ASP A 70 8.60 14.30 9.77
C ASP A 70 7.82 12.97 9.90
N LEU A 71 8.29 11.90 9.24
CA LEU A 71 7.73 10.56 9.37
C LEU A 71 7.75 10.09 10.85
N ALA A 72 8.85 10.25 11.56
CA ALA A 72 8.97 9.84 12.94
C ALA A 72 8.01 10.64 13.84
N ALA A 73 7.98 11.97 13.67
CA ALA A 73 7.08 12.85 14.41
C ALA A 73 5.59 12.52 14.15
N ALA A 74 5.23 12.17 12.92
CA ALA A 74 3.87 11.77 12.58
C ALA A 74 3.45 10.49 13.34
N VAL A 75 4.31 9.47 13.38
CA VAL A 75 4.00 8.25 14.15
C VAL A 75 3.88 8.55 15.63
N ASP A 76 4.76 9.41 16.19
CA ASP A 76 4.69 9.81 17.60
C ASP A 76 3.38 10.52 17.93
N ARG A 77 2.89 11.42 17.05
CA ARG A 77 1.59 12.07 17.20
C ARG A 77 0.43 11.07 17.17
N VAL A 78 0.48 10.12 16.24
CA VAL A 78 -0.53 9.06 16.11
C VAL A 78 -0.56 8.19 17.35
N GLU A 79 0.58 7.66 17.79
CA GLU A 79 0.66 6.78 18.95
C GLU A 79 0.35 7.50 20.27
N GLY A 80 0.72 8.77 20.40
CA GLY A 80 0.37 9.61 21.54
C GLY A 80 -1.14 9.85 21.68
N ARG A 81 -1.87 9.89 20.57
CA ARG A 81 -3.32 10.13 20.55
C ARG A 81 -4.16 8.85 20.60
N LEU A 82 -3.74 7.81 19.90
CA LEU A 82 -4.54 6.60 19.65
C LEU A 82 -3.95 5.33 20.26
N GLY A 83 -2.76 5.41 20.86
CA GLY A 83 -2.01 4.24 21.28
C GLY A 83 -1.27 3.56 20.13
N PRO A 84 -0.59 2.45 20.42
CA PRO A 84 0.29 1.78 19.45
C PRO A 84 -0.41 1.45 18.13
N VAL A 85 0.29 1.68 17.03
CA VAL A 85 -0.16 1.25 15.70
C VAL A 85 -0.11 -0.28 15.62
N GLN A 86 -1.23 -0.90 15.38
CA GLN A 86 -1.40 -2.36 15.32
C GLN A 86 -1.60 -2.89 13.90
N VAL A 87 -2.06 -2.03 12.98
CA VAL A 87 -2.13 -2.31 11.54
C VAL A 87 -1.36 -1.22 10.81
N LEU A 88 -0.35 -1.60 10.03
CA LEU A 88 0.38 -0.68 9.15
C LEU A 88 0.16 -1.08 7.70
N VAL A 89 -0.41 -0.16 6.91
CA VAL A 89 -0.55 -0.33 5.46
C VAL A 89 0.38 0.65 4.75
N ASN A 90 1.49 0.13 4.23
CA ASN A 90 2.43 0.87 3.39
C ASN A 90 1.90 0.90 1.96
N ASN A 91 1.11 1.92 1.63
CA ASN A 91 0.48 2.09 0.32
C ASN A 91 1.07 3.26 -0.48
N ALA A 92 1.61 4.28 0.17
CA ALA A 92 2.16 5.45 -0.51
C ALA A 92 3.11 5.06 -1.65
N GLY A 93 2.92 5.67 -2.80
CA GLY A 93 3.72 5.37 -3.97
C GLY A 93 3.59 6.42 -5.07
N ALA A 94 4.60 6.45 -5.93
CA ALA A 94 4.64 7.30 -7.11
C ALA A 94 5.36 6.56 -8.25
N GLN A 95 5.19 7.04 -9.46
CA GLN A 95 5.84 6.47 -10.63
C GLN A 95 6.49 7.54 -11.47
N HIS A 96 7.65 7.21 -12.03
CA HIS A 96 8.31 7.98 -13.07
C HIS A 96 8.82 7.01 -14.13
N VAL A 97 8.56 7.31 -15.39
CA VAL A 97 8.89 6.46 -16.54
C VAL A 97 9.99 7.13 -17.35
N ALA A 98 11.15 6.48 -17.46
CA ALA A 98 12.27 6.95 -18.25
C ALA A 98 13.22 5.78 -18.61
N PRO A 99 13.96 5.83 -19.73
CA PRO A 99 15.08 4.95 -19.96
C PRO A 99 16.10 5.02 -18.81
N VAL A 100 16.77 3.92 -18.49
CA VAL A 100 17.80 3.88 -17.42
C VAL A 100 18.87 4.95 -17.62
N THR A 101 19.24 5.20 -18.87
CA THR A 101 20.27 6.20 -19.25
C THR A 101 19.84 7.64 -19.08
N GLU A 102 18.54 7.90 -18.94
CA GLU A 102 17.95 9.26 -18.88
C GLU A 102 17.27 9.53 -17.55
N LEU A 103 17.08 8.52 -16.71
CA LEU A 103 16.45 8.70 -15.40
C LEU A 103 17.37 9.53 -14.49
N ASP A 104 16.86 10.69 -14.05
CA ASP A 104 17.57 11.54 -13.09
C ASP A 104 17.79 10.77 -11.77
N PRO A 105 19.03 10.69 -11.26
CA PRO A 105 19.36 10.06 -9.99
C PRO A 105 18.52 10.60 -8.81
N ALA A 106 18.13 11.87 -8.82
CA ALA A 106 17.28 12.46 -7.79
C ALA A 106 15.86 11.86 -7.82
N HIS A 107 15.27 11.63 -9.00
CA HIS A 107 14.00 10.92 -9.12
C HIS A 107 14.12 9.47 -8.65
N TRP A 108 15.21 8.78 -9.02
CA TRP A 108 15.45 7.41 -8.57
C TRP A 108 15.52 7.34 -7.04
N GLN A 109 16.28 8.25 -6.41
CA GLN A 109 16.41 8.31 -4.95
C GLN A 109 15.06 8.60 -4.28
N ARG A 110 14.32 9.60 -4.75
CA ARG A 110 13.00 9.94 -4.19
C ARG A 110 12.01 8.78 -4.21
N LEU A 111 11.97 8.01 -5.29
CA LEU A 111 11.10 6.84 -5.39
C LEU A 111 11.49 5.74 -4.39
N HIS A 112 12.79 5.53 -4.16
CA HIS A 112 13.28 4.61 -3.14
C HIS A 112 13.01 5.12 -1.72
N ASP A 113 13.19 6.41 -1.47
CA ASP A 113 12.85 7.00 -0.18
C ASP A 113 11.37 6.81 0.15
N LEU A 114 10.48 7.04 -0.82
CA LEU A 114 9.04 6.90 -0.61
C LEU A 114 8.59 5.44 -0.50
N MET A 115 9.04 4.54 -1.40
CA MET A 115 8.46 3.21 -1.56
C MET A 115 9.25 2.07 -0.93
N LEU A 116 10.44 2.34 -0.39
CA LEU A 116 11.27 1.34 0.28
C LEU A 116 11.79 1.81 1.63
N ARG A 117 12.43 2.99 1.69
CA ARG A 117 12.98 3.52 2.94
C ARG A 117 11.87 3.90 3.93
N ALA A 118 10.83 4.60 3.50
CA ALA A 118 9.71 4.95 4.38
C ALA A 118 8.99 3.71 4.95
N PRO A 119 8.62 2.68 4.15
CA PRO A 119 8.10 1.42 4.69
C PRO A 119 9.03 0.75 5.71
N PHE A 120 10.34 0.78 5.51
CA PHE A 120 11.32 0.26 6.49
C PHE A 120 11.27 1.07 7.79
N LEU A 121 11.32 2.40 7.72
CA LEU A 121 11.31 3.28 8.90
C LEU A 121 10.01 3.15 9.69
N LEU A 122 8.85 3.13 9.00
CA LEU A 122 7.55 2.92 9.62
C LEU A 122 7.49 1.55 10.31
N SER A 123 7.88 0.49 9.61
CA SER A 123 7.89 -0.87 10.18
C SER A 123 8.78 -0.93 11.43
N ARG A 124 10.00 -0.40 11.34
CA ARG A 124 10.93 -0.33 12.47
C ARG A 124 10.33 0.38 13.68
N ARG A 125 9.52 1.42 13.44
CA ARG A 125 8.92 2.24 14.50
C ARG A 125 7.75 1.54 15.19
N VAL A 126 6.87 0.86 14.44
CA VAL A 126 5.65 0.27 14.99
C VAL A 126 5.82 -1.16 15.52
N LEU A 127 6.79 -1.92 15.00
CA LEU A 127 7.01 -3.33 15.37
C LEU A 127 7.20 -3.55 16.88
N PRO A 128 7.96 -2.73 17.65
CA PRO A 128 8.09 -2.92 19.09
C PRO A 128 6.73 -2.89 19.83
N GLY A 129 5.82 -1.99 19.44
CA GLY A 129 4.47 -1.92 19.99
C GLY A 129 3.62 -3.14 19.63
N MET A 130 3.72 -3.62 18.39
CA MET A 130 3.05 -4.84 17.93
C MET A 130 3.55 -6.08 18.67
N TYR A 131 4.88 -6.20 18.88
CA TYR A 131 5.47 -7.31 19.65
C TYR A 131 5.01 -7.31 21.11
N ALA A 132 5.00 -6.14 21.73
CA ALA A 132 4.50 -6.00 23.11
C ALA A 132 3.02 -6.36 23.25
N ALA A 133 2.22 -6.06 22.22
CA ALA A 133 0.80 -6.42 22.16
C ALA A 133 0.56 -7.90 21.82
N GLY A 134 1.57 -8.65 21.35
CA GLY A 134 1.43 -10.02 20.85
C GLY A 134 0.54 -10.14 19.60
N TRP A 135 0.32 -9.03 18.87
CA TRP A 135 -0.48 -8.97 17.67
C TRP A 135 -0.13 -7.75 16.80
N GLY A 136 -0.06 -7.94 15.51
CA GLY A 136 0.12 -6.88 14.54
C GLY A 136 -0.01 -7.35 13.10
N ARG A 137 -0.31 -6.43 12.21
CA ARG A 137 -0.46 -6.68 10.77
C ARG A 137 0.28 -5.62 9.97
N LEU A 138 1.26 -6.05 9.19
CA LEU A 138 1.91 -5.21 8.19
C LEU A 138 1.46 -5.69 6.81
N VAL A 139 0.88 -4.79 6.03
CA VAL A 139 0.52 -5.04 4.63
C VAL A 139 1.17 -3.98 3.76
N HIS A 140 1.95 -4.44 2.79
CA HIS A 140 2.64 -3.54 1.88
C HIS A 140 1.97 -3.63 0.50
N VAL A 141 1.45 -2.51 0.01
CA VAL A 141 0.93 -2.41 -1.35
C VAL A 141 2.12 -2.34 -2.31
N SER A 142 2.49 -3.51 -2.81
CA SER A 142 3.55 -3.69 -3.79
C SER A 142 3.01 -3.48 -5.22
N SER A 143 3.30 -4.37 -6.14
CA SER A 143 2.83 -4.37 -7.53
C SER A 143 3.23 -5.70 -8.17
N VAL A 144 2.63 -6.06 -9.30
CA VAL A 144 3.20 -7.06 -10.21
C VAL A 144 4.66 -6.73 -10.54
N HIS A 145 5.04 -5.45 -10.47
CA HIS A 145 6.41 -4.98 -10.69
C HIS A 145 7.34 -5.18 -9.47
N GLY A 146 6.86 -5.72 -8.39
CA GLY A 146 7.67 -6.31 -7.33
C GLY A 146 8.09 -7.76 -7.63
N LEU A 147 7.44 -8.40 -8.62
CA LEU A 147 7.65 -9.80 -9.01
C LEU A 147 8.20 -9.96 -10.44
N ARG A 148 7.95 -8.99 -11.31
CA ARG A 148 8.35 -8.96 -12.72
C ARG A 148 8.82 -7.56 -13.08
N ALA A 149 9.61 -7.44 -14.15
CA ALA A 149 10.09 -6.16 -14.65
C ALA A 149 9.30 -5.67 -15.86
N SER A 150 9.30 -4.36 -16.06
CA SER A 150 8.94 -3.71 -17.32
C SER A 150 10.00 -2.66 -17.67
N ALA A 151 10.23 -2.44 -18.95
CA ALA A 151 11.13 -1.39 -19.42
C ALA A 151 10.68 -0.01 -18.90
N TYR A 152 11.62 0.90 -18.79
CA TYR A 152 11.44 2.30 -18.42
C TYR A 152 10.97 2.58 -16.98
N LYS A 153 10.95 1.58 -16.10
CA LYS A 153 10.47 1.66 -14.71
C LYS A 153 11.53 1.25 -13.69
N SER A 154 12.81 1.53 -13.95
CA SER A 154 13.93 1.01 -13.15
C SER A 154 13.81 1.33 -11.66
N ALA A 155 13.53 2.57 -11.28
CA ALA A 155 13.37 2.98 -9.87
C ALA A 155 12.15 2.31 -9.22
N TYR A 156 11.01 2.29 -9.91
CA TYR A 156 9.79 1.68 -9.40
C TYR A 156 9.94 0.18 -9.19
N VAL A 157 10.45 -0.52 -10.21
CA VAL A 157 10.65 -1.98 -10.17
C VAL A 157 11.61 -2.36 -9.06
N SER A 158 12.76 -1.66 -8.95
CA SER A 158 13.76 -1.98 -7.91
C SER A 158 13.23 -1.69 -6.49
N ALA A 159 12.49 -0.59 -6.28
CA ALA A 159 11.88 -0.28 -5.00
C ALA A 159 10.82 -1.34 -4.61
N LYS A 160 9.95 -1.76 -5.54
CA LYS A 160 8.92 -2.78 -5.27
C LYS A 160 9.51 -4.16 -5.05
N HIS A 161 10.57 -4.57 -5.76
CA HIS A 161 11.32 -5.79 -5.46
C HIS A 161 11.97 -5.73 -4.07
N GLY A 162 12.55 -4.58 -3.69
CA GLY A 162 13.09 -4.36 -2.35
C GLY A 162 12.01 -4.49 -1.26
N LEU A 163 10.81 -3.98 -1.52
CA LEU A 163 9.67 -4.08 -0.60
C LEU A 163 9.21 -5.53 -0.38
N GLU A 164 9.24 -6.37 -1.43
CA GLU A 164 9.00 -7.82 -1.31
C GLU A 164 10.04 -8.48 -0.38
N GLY A 165 11.31 -8.12 -0.54
CA GLY A 165 12.39 -8.58 0.32
C GLY A 165 12.22 -8.13 1.77
N LEU A 166 11.91 -6.85 1.99
CA LEU A 166 11.66 -6.28 3.32
C LEU A 166 10.53 -7.01 4.04
N SER A 167 9.39 -7.22 3.36
CA SER A 167 8.25 -7.93 3.95
C SER A 167 8.61 -9.34 4.40
N LYS A 168 9.39 -10.08 3.62
CA LYS A 168 9.85 -11.44 3.96
C LYS A 168 10.77 -11.45 5.19
N VAL A 169 11.69 -10.49 5.29
CA VAL A 169 12.57 -10.36 6.47
C VAL A 169 11.75 -10.08 7.72
N ILE A 170 10.83 -9.11 7.66
CA ILE A 170 9.94 -8.79 8.79
C ILE A 170 9.12 -10.03 9.19
N ALA A 171 8.58 -10.79 8.23
CA ALA A 171 7.82 -12.00 8.51
C ALA A 171 8.65 -13.05 9.27
N LEU A 172 9.92 -13.26 8.91
CA LEU A 172 10.83 -14.19 9.57
C LEU A 172 11.21 -13.73 10.98
N GLU A 173 11.54 -12.45 11.14
CA GLU A 173 11.90 -11.86 12.43
C GLU A 173 10.71 -11.80 13.41
N SER A 174 9.49 -11.72 12.88
CA SER A 174 8.25 -11.68 13.67
C SER A 174 7.68 -13.07 14.01
N ALA A 175 8.33 -14.14 13.60
CA ALA A 175 7.84 -15.49 13.83
C ALA A 175 7.61 -15.77 15.34
N GLY A 176 6.41 -16.25 15.67
CA GLY A 176 6.02 -16.53 17.05
C GLY A 176 5.54 -15.34 17.88
N THR A 177 5.58 -14.11 17.35
CA THR A 177 5.16 -12.90 18.08
C THR A 177 3.68 -12.54 17.86
N GLY A 178 2.96 -13.24 17.00
CA GLY A 178 1.59 -12.90 16.60
C GLY A 178 1.49 -11.81 15.51
N VAL A 179 2.64 -11.32 15.02
CA VAL A 179 2.73 -10.30 13.95
C VAL A 179 2.93 -10.98 12.60
N THR A 180 2.24 -10.49 11.56
CA THR A 180 2.42 -10.95 10.18
C THR A 180 2.80 -9.79 9.26
N SER A 181 3.57 -10.09 8.21
CA SER A 181 3.96 -9.12 7.17
C SER A 181 3.76 -9.74 5.79
N ASN A 182 2.94 -9.11 4.96
CA ASN A 182 2.60 -9.60 3.63
C ASN A 182 2.60 -8.46 2.60
N THR A 183 2.66 -8.82 1.33
CA THR A 183 2.49 -7.88 0.23
C THR A 183 1.22 -8.18 -0.56
N VAL A 184 0.60 -7.13 -1.06
CA VAL A 184 -0.46 -7.20 -2.07
C VAL A 184 0.13 -6.63 -3.36
N CYS A 185 0.04 -7.40 -4.45
CA CYS A 185 0.71 -7.14 -5.71
C CYS A 185 -0.33 -6.91 -6.83
N PRO A 186 -0.95 -5.73 -6.92
CA PRO A 186 -1.92 -5.47 -7.95
C PRO A 186 -1.25 -5.27 -9.32
N GLY A 187 -2.01 -5.55 -10.38
CA GLY A 187 -1.76 -5.10 -11.73
C GLY A 187 -2.12 -3.62 -11.91
N TYR A 188 -2.73 -3.29 -13.05
CA TYR A 188 -3.28 -1.93 -13.24
C TYR A 188 -4.56 -1.75 -12.46
N VAL A 189 -4.56 -0.81 -11.51
CA VAL A 189 -5.70 -0.44 -10.67
C VAL A 189 -6.30 0.86 -11.19
N ARG A 190 -7.64 0.95 -11.25
CA ARG A 190 -8.36 2.17 -11.66
C ARG A 190 -8.21 3.25 -10.60
N THR A 191 -7.24 4.10 -10.78
CA THR A 191 -6.91 5.21 -9.88
C THR A 191 -6.64 6.48 -10.69
N PRO A 192 -6.78 7.67 -10.10
CA PRO A 192 -6.43 8.91 -10.78
C PRO A 192 -5.02 8.93 -11.38
N LEU A 193 -4.07 8.26 -10.72
CA LEU A 193 -2.69 8.10 -11.22
C LEU A 193 -2.65 7.34 -12.54
N VAL A 194 -3.37 6.23 -12.67
CA VAL A 194 -3.39 5.41 -13.88
C VAL A 194 -4.23 6.08 -14.98
N GLU A 195 -5.35 6.70 -14.62
CA GLU A 195 -6.18 7.44 -15.56
C GLU A 195 -5.43 8.62 -16.20
N GLY A 196 -4.61 9.34 -15.40
CA GLY A 196 -3.71 10.36 -15.93
C GLY A 196 -2.70 9.79 -16.93
N GLN A 197 -2.11 8.63 -16.66
CA GLN A 197 -1.19 7.95 -17.59
C GLN A 197 -1.89 7.53 -18.89
N VAL A 198 -3.13 7.05 -18.81
CA VAL A 198 -3.94 6.71 -19.98
C VAL A 198 -4.18 7.93 -20.86
N ALA A 199 -4.55 9.06 -20.27
CA ALA A 199 -4.78 10.30 -20.99
C ALA A 199 -3.53 10.83 -21.71
N ASP A 200 -2.36 10.72 -21.05
CA ASP A 200 -1.08 11.13 -21.62
C ASP A 200 -0.69 10.25 -22.82
N GLN A 201 -0.78 8.93 -22.66
CA GLN A 201 -0.49 7.97 -23.73
C GLN A 201 -1.47 8.09 -24.91
N ALA A 202 -2.74 8.34 -24.65
CA ALA A 202 -3.74 8.57 -25.68
C ALA A 202 -3.36 9.77 -26.57
N ARG A 203 -2.89 10.86 -25.96
CA ARG A 203 -2.40 12.05 -26.68
C ARG A 203 -1.11 11.77 -27.47
N GLU A 204 -0.16 11.08 -26.86
CA GLU A 204 1.15 10.78 -27.47
C GLU A 204 1.01 9.85 -28.70
N HIS A 205 0.18 8.82 -28.57
CA HIS A 205 0.01 7.82 -29.63
C HIS A 205 -1.13 8.14 -30.62
N GLY A 206 -1.91 9.22 -30.38
CA GLY A 206 -3.04 9.60 -31.24
C GLY A 206 -4.15 8.55 -31.32
N ILE A 207 -4.35 7.78 -30.24
CA ILE A 207 -5.40 6.75 -30.11
C ILE A 207 -6.37 7.10 -28.98
N SER A 208 -7.53 6.45 -28.94
CA SER A 208 -8.51 6.68 -27.86
C SER A 208 -8.00 6.10 -26.52
N ALA A 209 -8.51 6.66 -25.40
CA ALA A 209 -8.22 6.16 -24.06
C ALA A 209 -8.54 4.66 -23.90
N ASP A 210 -9.68 4.22 -24.46
CA ASP A 210 -10.07 2.79 -24.41
C ASP A 210 -9.04 1.91 -25.13
N ARG A 211 -8.52 2.35 -26.28
CA ARG A 211 -7.48 1.62 -26.99
C ARG A 211 -6.16 1.58 -26.22
N VAL A 212 -5.81 2.65 -25.49
CA VAL A 212 -4.64 2.62 -24.58
C VAL A 212 -4.84 1.57 -23.50
N VAL A 213 -6.01 1.52 -22.89
CA VAL A 213 -6.31 0.51 -21.85
C VAL A 213 -6.18 -0.90 -22.42
N ASP A 214 -6.84 -1.19 -23.54
CA ASP A 214 -6.92 -2.55 -24.09
C ASP A 214 -5.61 -3.02 -24.74
N GLU A 215 -4.99 -2.15 -25.57
CA GLU A 215 -3.87 -2.50 -26.43
C GLU A 215 -2.51 -2.28 -25.77
N VAL A 216 -2.43 -1.42 -24.72
CA VAL A 216 -1.18 -1.09 -24.05
C VAL A 216 -1.18 -1.62 -22.61
N LEU A 217 -2.12 -1.16 -21.77
CA LEU A 217 -2.10 -1.51 -20.36
C LEU A 217 -2.49 -2.97 -20.13
N LEU A 218 -3.57 -3.42 -20.75
CA LEU A 218 -4.12 -4.76 -20.58
C LEU A 218 -3.70 -5.74 -21.70
N ALA A 219 -2.77 -5.36 -22.57
CA ALA A 219 -2.33 -6.20 -23.70
C ALA A 219 -1.95 -7.62 -23.24
N ARG A 220 -1.21 -7.74 -22.14
CA ARG A 220 -0.74 -9.00 -21.56
C ARG A 220 -1.66 -9.60 -20.48
N THR A 221 -2.70 -8.88 -20.08
CA THR A 221 -3.60 -9.31 -19.01
C THR A 221 -4.70 -10.20 -19.57
N PRO A 222 -4.83 -11.46 -19.13
CA PRO A 222 -5.92 -12.34 -19.59
C PRO A 222 -7.32 -11.81 -19.25
N VAL A 223 -7.53 -11.34 -18.04
CA VAL A 223 -8.77 -10.69 -17.63
C VAL A 223 -8.75 -9.23 -18.07
N LYS A 224 -9.47 -8.92 -19.17
CA LYS A 224 -9.41 -7.63 -19.88
C LYS A 224 -10.17 -6.52 -19.14
N ARG A 225 -9.81 -6.27 -17.89
CA ARG A 225 -10.24 -5.10 -17.10
C ARG A 225 -9.16 -4.67 -16.13
N MET A 226 -9.22 -3.42 -15.72
CA MET A 226 -8.43 -2.96 -14.57
C MET A 226 -8.96 -3.59 -13.26
N VAL A 227 -8.09 -3.71 -12.29
CA VAL A 227 -8.47 -4.02 -10.90
C VAL A 227 -9.13 -2.77 -10.30
N GLU A 228 -10.19 -2.94 -9.55
CA GLU A 228 -10.78 -1.82 -8.81
C GLU A 228 -10.08 -1.64 -7.46
N PRO A 229 -9.97 -0.41 -6.94
CA PRO A 229 -9.35 -0.13 -5.65
C PRO A 229 -9.93 -0.96 -4.49
N GLU A 230 -11.24 -1.21 -4.54
CA GLU A 230 -11.98 -2.02 -3.55
C GLU A 230 -11.55 -3.48 -3.54
N GLU A 231 -11.11 -4.05 -4.67
CA GLU A 231 -10.58 -5.43 -4.73
C GLU A 231 -9.25 -5.51 -3.97
N VAL A 232 -8.41 -4.47 -4.10
CA VAL A 232 -7.15 -4.37 -3.34
C VAL A 232 -7.44 -4.18 -1.86
N ALA A 233 -8.39 -3.30 -1.52
CA ALA A 233 -8.80 -3.02 -0.15
C ALA A 233 -9.37 -4.28 0.54
N ALA A 234 -10.18 -5.07 -0.15
CA ALA A 234 -10.72 -6.33 0.36
C ALA A 234 -9.60 -7.33 0.70
N ALA A 235 -8.58 -7.45 -0.16
CA ALA A 235 -7.42 -8.30 0.10
C ALA A 235 -6.61 -7.81 1.31
N VAL A 236 -6.40 -6.49 1.45
CA VAL A 236 -5.73 -5.90 2.61
C VAL A 236 -6.52 -6.17 3.89
N ALA A 237 -7.82 -5.92 3.91
CA ALA A 237 -8.68 -6.15 5.07
C ALA A 237 -8.68 -7.63 5.47
N TRP A 238 -8.74 -8.55 4.51
CA TRP A 238 -8.64 -9.99 4.78
C TRP A 238 -7.31 -10.39 5.41
N LEU A 239 -6.18 -9.84 4.92
CA LEU A 239 -4.86 -10.08 5.50
C LEU A 239 -4.73 -9.53 6.94
N CYS A 240 -5.50 -8.51 7.30
CA CYS A 240 -5.56 -7.99 8.66
C CYS A 240 -6.51 -8.79 9.57
N GLY A 241 -7.38 -9.61 9.00
CA GLY A 241 -8.43 -10.33 9.71
C GLY A 241 -7.94 -11.54 10.53
N PRO A 242 -8.86 -12.19 11.27
CA PRO A 242 -8.53 -13.28 12.20
C PRO A 242 -8.11 -14.58 11.50
N HIS A 243 -8.49 -14.78 10.24
CA HIS A 243 -8.22 -16.00 9.49
C HIS A 243 -6.90 -15.97 8.70
N SER A 244 -6.09 -14.92 8.85
CA SER A 244 -4.80 -14.74 8.17
C SER A 244 -3.57 -14.96 9.06
N ALA A 245 -3.74 -15.45 10.29
CA ALA A 245 -2.65 -15.58 11.27
C ALA A 245 -1.49 -16.48 10.81
N SER A 246 -1.74 -17.43 9.91
CA SER A 246 -0.70 -18.30 9.33
C SER A 246 -0.16 -17.78 8.00
N ILE A 247 -0.62 -16.60 7.55
CA ILE A 247 -0.19 -16.00 6.28
C ILE A 247 0.81 -14.91 6.60
N THR A 248 2.08 -15.16 6.31
CA THR A 248 3.17 -14.21 6.51
C THR A 248 4.28 -14.46 5.49
N GLY A 249 4.96 -13.41 5.06
CA GLY A 249 6.03 -13.46 4.06
C GLY A 249 5.55 -13.78 2.64
N SER A 250 4.25 -13.68 2.36
CA SER A 250 3.66 -14.05 1.08
C SER A 250 3.26 -12.83 0.24
N ALA A 251 3.27 -13.04 -1.10
CA ALA A 251 2.84 -12.07 -2.08
C ALA A 251 1.46 -12.47 -2.63
N HIS A 252 0.47 -11.60 -2.47
CA HIS A 252 -0.90 -11.80 -2.92
C HIS A 252 -1.15 -11.04 -4.21
N VAL A 253 -1.22 -11.76 -5.32
CA VAL A 253 -1.31 -11.17 -6.66
C VAL A 253 -2.76 -10.93 -7.06
N LEU A 254 -3.08 -9.70 -7.48
CA LEU A 254 -4.37 -9.26 -8.00
C LEU A 254 -4.14 -8.58 -9.36
N ASP A 255 -3.91 -9.35 -10.41
CA ASP A 255 -3.40 -8.83 -11.68
C ASP A 255 -4.14 -9.32 -12.94
N GLY A 256 -5.27 -10.00 -12.75
CA GLY A 256 -6.03 -10.59 -13.85
C GLY A 256 -5.26 -11.62 -14.67
N GLY A 257 -4.23 -12.25 -14.06
CA GLY A 257 -3.41 -13.29 -14.68
C GLY A 257 -2.19 -12.77 -15.43
N TRP A 258 -1.84 -11.48 -15.32
CA TRP A 258 -0.69 -10.89 -16.02
C TRP A 258 0.64 -11.60 -15.69
N THR A 259 0.86 -11.99 -14.44
CA THR A 259 2.11 -12.67 -14.02
C THR A 259 2.14 -14.16 -14.37
N ALA A 260 1.01 -14.74 -14.75
CA ALA A 260 0.88 -16.15 -15.12
C ALA A 260 1.21 -16.42 -16.61
N THR A 261 1.40 -15.36 -17.40
CA THR A 261 1.70 -15.42 -18.85
C THR A 261 3.17 -15.16 -19.15
#